data_75ada8db9cb32555ca9ad70f5b375aef
#
_entry.id   75ada8db9cb32555ca9ad70f5b375aef
#
_cell.length_a   1.000
_cell.length_b   1.000
_cell.length_c   1.000
_cell.angle_alpha   90.00
_cell.angle_beta   90.00
_cell.angle_gamma   90.00
#
_symmetry.space_group_name_H-M   'P 1'
#
loop_
_entity.id
_entity.type
_entity.pdbx_description
1 polymer ?
#
loop_
_entity_poly.entity_id
_entity_poly.type
_entity_poly.pdbx_seq_one_letter_code
_entity_poly.pdbx_strand_id
1 'polypeptide(L)'
;IQTPTEPEIELFEVDFSKSPSNFTEEDVNSKYAILIDAETGVVISHRSGNAKIYPASMTKVMTILVAVENIKDFNATFEMTYEIIKPLVDADATRAGFKEGEDVKIIDLLYGLILPSGGDCAIALAEYISGSEEEFVKLMNKKCEELGLENTHFSNTSGLHDENNYSTPADMAIIMKYAMENPICREVLSTYKYTTEKTEENPEGIELFSTMFSRMYGNEVEGVDIVAGKTGYTTEAGNCLVSYATKGEKSYICVLADGESKWKSIYDTFAVYEKYIPFDVTTDISVNDEGSDEISEE
;
A
#
# COMPACT_ATOMS: atom_id res chain seq x y z
N ILE A 1 36.56 -2.38 -28.74
CA ILE A 1 36.02 -1.53 -27.66
C ILE A 1 34.76 -2.25 -27.19
N GLN A 2 34.88 -2.96 -26.05
CA GLN A 2 33.72 -3.57 -25.41
C GLN A 2 32.88 -2.42 -24.80
N THR A 3 31.64 -2.30 -25.23
CA THR A 3 30.65 -1.47 -24.55
C THR A 3 30.54 -1.95 -23.11
N PRO A 4 30.61 -1.06 -22.10
CA PRO A 4 30.33 -1.47 -20.72
C PRO A 4 28.89 -2.03 -20.69
N THR A 5 28.73 -3.26 -20.25
CA THR A 5 27.42 -3.79 -19.87
C THR A 5 26.95 -2.96 -18.70
N GLU A 6 25.78 -2.33 -18.83
CA GLU A 6 25.08 -1.75 -17.69
C GLU A 6 24.96 -2.83 -16.60
N PRO A 7 25.17 -2.48 -15.33
CA PRO A 7 24.98 -3.45 -14.26
C PRO A 7 23.55 -3.99 -14.33
N GLU A 8 23.38 -5.31 -14.38
CA GLU A 8 22.08 -5.94 -14.18
C GLU A 8 21.55 -5.49 -12.82
N ILE A 9 20.43 -4.76 -12.83
CA ILE A 9 19.72 -4.41 -11.60
C ILE A 9 19.09 -5.71 -11.12
N GLU A 10 19.55 -6.22 -9.99
CA GLU A 10 18.94 -7.39 -9.36
C GLU A 10 17.54 -7.00 -8.89
N LEU A 11 16.52 -7.60 -9.51
CA LEU A 11 15.12 -7.34 -9.17
C LEU A 11 14.79 -7.96 -7.81
N PHE A 12 13.97 -7.28 -7.03
CA PHE A 12 13.42 -7.85 -5.80
C PHE A 12 12.38 -8.92 -6.16
N GLU A 13 12.61 -10.14 -5.72
CA GLU A 13 11.75 -11.28 -5.99
C GLU A 13 11.11 -11.82 -4.70
N VAL A 14 9.88 -12.32 -4.81
CA VAL A 14 9.22 -13.04 -3.71
C VAL A 14 9.62 -14.51 -3.74
N ASP A 15 10.34 -14.96 -2.70
CA ASP A 15 10.94 -16.29 -2.60
C ASP A 15 10.07 -17.27 -1.80
N PHE A 16 9.42 -18.19 -2.49
CA PHE A 16 8.64 -19.30 -1.92
C PHE A 16 9.47 -20.55 -1.59
N SER A 17 10.78 -20.56 -1.88
CA SER A 17 11.63 -21.77 -1.77
C SER A 17 11.89 -22.20 -0.32
N LYS A 18 11.71 -21.32 0.65
CA LYS A 18 11.98 -21.57 2.08
C LYS A 18 10.89 -22.35 2.81
N SER A 19 9.96 -22.98 2.07
CA SER A 19 8.86 -23.77 2.65
C SER A 19 8.01 -22.97 3.64
N PRO A 20 7.38 -21.89 3.18
CA PRO A 20 6.58 -21.02 4.06
C PRO A 20 5.45 -21.80 4.73
N SER A 21 5.08 -21.38 5.93
CA SER A 21 3.89 -21.90 6.61
C SER A 21 2.61 -21.47 5.89
N ASN A 22 1.50 -22.12 6.20
CA ASN A 22 0.18 -21.67 5.75
C ASN A 22 -0.51 -20.92 6.87
N PHE A 23 -1.22 -19.85 6.56
CA PHE A 23 -2.13 -19.22 7.50
C PHE A 23 -3.27 -20.16 7.87
N THR A 24 -3.61 -20.21 9.16
CA THR A 24 -4.77 -20.97 9.61
C THR A 24 -6.06 -20.20 9.31
N GLU A 25 -7.19 -20.91 9.15
CA GLU A 25 -8.49 -20.28 8.93
C GLU A 25 -8.99 -19.51 10.17
N GLU A 26 -8.51 -19.90 11.35
CA GLU A 26 -8.83 -19.20 12.60
C GLU A 26 -8.13 -17.85 12.69
N ASP A 27 -6.92 -17.75 12.15
CA ASP A 27 -6.10 -16.53 12.23
C ASP A 27 -6.38 -15.53 11.10
N VAL A 28 -6.62 -16.04 9.90
CA VAL A 28 -6.78 -15.21 8.68
C VAL A 28 -8.04 -15.64 7.93
N ASN A 29 -9.01 -14.74 7.86
CA ASN A 29 -10.26 -14.96 7.13
C ASN A 29 -10.13 -14.70 5.63
N SER A 30 -9.23 -13.80 5.24
CA SER A 30 -8.99 -13.43 3.84
C SER A 30 -8.59 -14.67 3.02
N LYS A 31 -9.20 -14.85 1.83
CA LYS A 31 -8.97 -16.03 0.99
C LYS A 31 -7.57 -16.07 0.38
N TYR A 32 -7.01 -14.90 0.10
CA TYR A 32 -5.68 -14.74 -0.44
C TYR A 32 -4.85 -13.92 0.53
N ALA A 33 -3.68 -14.42 0.91
CA ALA A 33 -2.85 -13.76 1.89
C ALA A 33 -1.37 -14.11 1.69
N ILE A 34 -0.47 -13.17 1.98
CA ILE A 34 0.97 -13.39 2.03
C ILE A 34 1.60 -12.49 3.08
N LEU A 35 2.60 -13.02 3.77
CA LEU A 35 3.54 -12.27 4.61
C LEU A 35 4.95 -12.55 4.12
N ILE A 36 5.69 -11.51 3.81
CA ILE A 36 7.08 -11.59 3.39
C ILE A 36 7.99 -10.76 4.29
N ASP A 37 9.25 -11.17 4.37
CA ASP A 37 10.34 -10.31 4.80
C ASP A 37 10.62 -9.29 3.69
N ALA A 38 10.51 -8.00 4.01
CA ALA A 38 10.59 -6.93 3.02
C ALA A 38 12.02 -6.64 2.53
N GLU A 39 13.04 -7.20 3.16
CA GLU A 39 14.44 -7.01 2.77
C GLU A 39 14.90 -8.14 1.86
N THR A 40 14.48 -9.37 2.16
CA THR A 40 14.96 -10.57 1.48
C THR A 40 13.97 -11.15 0.46
N GLY A 41 12.70 -10.74 0.50
CA GLY A 41 11.62 -11.31 -0.32
C GLY A 41 11.15 -12.69 0.15
N VAL A 42 11.77 -13.26 1.19
CA VAL A 42 11.40 -14.59 1.70
C VAL A 42 9.97 -14.61 2.18
N VAL A 43 9.17 -15.54 1.66
CA VAL A 43 7.80 -15.77 2.12
C VAL A 43 7.83 -16.48 3.47
N ILE A 44 7.24 -15.83 4.48
CA ILE A 44 7.15 -16.36 5.85
C ILE A 44 5.92 -17.25 5.98
N SER A 45 4.78 -16.75 5.50
CA SER A 45 3.52 -17.50 5.47
C SER A 45 2.64 -17.02 4.31
N HIS A 46 1.80 -17.91 3.78
CA HIS A 46 0.86 -17.52 2.73
C HIS A 46 -0.39 -18.40 2.69
N ARG A 47 -1.40 -17.91 1.98
CA ARG A 47 -2.54 -18.65 1.46
C ARG A 47 -2.77 -18.19 0.04
N SER A 48 -2.50 -19.06 -0.94
CA SER A 48 -2.66 -18.73 -2.37
C SER A 48 -1.94 -17.43 -2.78
N GLY A 49 -0.69 -17.21 -2.28
CA GLY A 49 0.06 -15.97 -2.45
C GLY A 49 0.37 -15.57 -3.90
N ASN A 50 0.33 -16.55 -4.84
CA ASN A 50 0.52 -16.33 -6.28
C ASN A 50 -0.80 -16.42 -7.08
N ALA A 51 -1.95 -16.51 -6.43
CA ALA A 51 -3.22 -16.59 -7.14
C ALA A 51 -3.63 -15.21 -7.68
N LYS A 52 -4.31 -15.21 -8.83
CA LYS A 52 -4.90 -13.98 -9.39
C LYS A 52 -5.92 -13.40 -8.42
N ILE A 53 -5.80 -12.09 -8.16
CA ILE A 53 -6.75 -11.28 -7.39
C ILE A 53 -7.14 -10.04 -8.19
N TYR A 54 -8.25 -9.42 -7.81
CA TYR A 54 -8.58 -8.06 -8.18
C TYR A 54 -8.10 -7.15 -7.03
N PRO A 55 -7.14 -6.23 -7.28
CA PRO A 55 -6.49 -5.47 -6.21
C PRO A 55 -7.38 -4.37 -5.62
N ALA A 56 -8.49 -4.02 -6.27
CA ALA A 56 -9.29 -2.85 -5.90
C ALA A 56 -8.38 -1.61 -5.70
N SER A 57 -8.64 -0.77 -4.72
CA SER A 57 -7.84 0.43 -4.46
C SER A 57 -6.40 0.18 -3.98
N MET A 58 -5.95 -1.07 -3.80
CA MET A 58 -4.50 -1.34 -3.67
C MET A 58 -3.74 -0.97 -4.95
N THR A 59 -4.42 -0.93 -6.12
CA THR A 59 -3.91 -0.37 -7.39
C THR A 59 -3.24 0.99 -7.19
N LYS A 60 -3.76 1.83 -6.28
CA LYS A 60 -3.25 3.18 -6.02
C LYS A 60 -1.82 3.20 -5.46
N VAL A 61 -1.31 2.07 -4.97
CA VAL A 61 0.12 1.95 -4.58
C VAL A 61 1.01 1.98 -5.83
N MET A 62 0.60 1.33 -6.92
CA MET A 62 1.29 1.48 -8.21
C MET A 62 1.08 2.88 -8.78
N THR A 63 -0.12 3.43 -8.67
CA THR A 63 -0.42 4.77 -9.17
C THR A 63 0.46 5.83 -8.52
N ILE A 64 0.61 5.82 -7.18
CA ILE A 64 1.48 6.79 -6.50
C ILE A 64 2.95 6.56 -6.86
N LEU A 65 3.42 5.33 -6.96
CA LEU A 65 4.80 5.02 -7.34
C LEU A 65 5.12 5.61 -8.72
N VAL A 66 4.31 5.32 -9.72
CA VAL A 66 4.49 5.83 -11.08
C VAL A 66 4.32 7.35 -11.13
N ALA A 67 3.36 7.90 -10.37
CA ALA A 67 3.15 9.36 -10.32
C ALA A 67 4.38 10.07 -9.76
N VAL A 68 4.90 9.65 -8.61
CA VAL A 68 6.05 10.30 -7.96
C VAL A 68 7.31 10.22 -8.83
N GLU A 69 7.52 9.14 -9.56
CA GLU A 69 8.65 9.00 -10.49
C GLU A 69 8.56 9.94 -11.70
N ASN A 70 7.37 10.41 -12.07
CA ASN A 70 7.14 11.21 -13.26
C ASN A 70 6.73 12.66 -12.98
N ILE A 71 6.38 13.05 -11.76
CA ILE A 71 6.09 14.43 -11.36
C ILE A 71 7.37 15.24 -11.40
N LYS A 72 7.33 16.39 -12.11
CA LYS A 72 8.46 17.32 -12.24
C LYS A 72 8.41 18.44 -11.20
N ASP A 73 7.21 18.85 -10.80
CA ASP A 73 6.99 19.92 -9.83
C ASP A 73 5.82 19.56 -8.92
N PHE A 74 6.13 19.23 -7.67
CA PHE A 74 5.14 18.89 -6.63
C PHE A 74 4.35 20.11 -6.13
N ASN A 75 4.81 21.33 -6.40
CA ASN A 75 4.13 22.58 -6.04
C ASN A 75 3.25 23.12 -7.16
N ALA A 76 3.29 22.53 -8.35
CA ALA A 76 2.37 22.88 -9.41
C ALA A 76 0.93 22.60 -8.99
N THR A 77 -0.01 23.26 -9.65
CA THR A 77 -1.46 23.03 -9.48
C THR A 77 -2.05 22.35 -10.71
N PHE A 78 -3.16 21.68 -10.51
CA PHE A 78 -3.99 21.07 -11.53
C PHE A 78 -5.46 21.43 -11.27
N GLU A 79 -6.15 21.95 -12.30
CA GLU A 79 -7.57 22.28 -12.21
C GLU A 79 -8.42 21.01 -12.26
N MET A 80 -9.25 20.81 -11.25
CA MET A 80 -10.18 19.68 -11.19
C MET A 80 -11.34 19.88 -12.15
N THR A 81 -11.42 19.07 -13.20
CA THR A 81 -12.42 19.25 -14.28
C THR A 81 -13.72 18.50 -14.00
N TYR A 82 -14.79 18.92 -14.68
CA TYR A 82 -16.08 18.22 -14.68
C TYR A 82 -15.95 16.77 -15.17
N GLU A 83 -15.12 16.54 -16.18
CA GLU A 83 -14.85 15.23 -16.79
C GLU A 83 -14.23 14.24 -15.81
N ILE A 84 -13.43 14.73 -14.86
CA ILE A 84 -12.86 13.90 -13.77
C ILE A 84 -13.92 13.59 -12.70
N ILE A 85 -14.67 14.62 -12.27
CA ILE A 85 -15.52 14.49 -11.08
C ILE A 85 -16.85 13.79 -11.40
N LYS A 86 -17.49 14.18 -12.49
CA LYS A 86 -18.87 13.73 -12.80
C LYS A 86 -19.02 12.21 -12.94
N PRO A 87 -18.14 11.50 -13.67
CA PRO A 87 -18.24 10.04 -13.79
C PRO A 87 -18.10 9.32 -12.44
N LEU A 88 -17.26 9.85 -11.55
CA LEU A 88 -17.05 9.28 -10.22
C LEU A 88 -18.25 9.53 -9.29
N VAL A 89 -18.91 10.68 -9.44
CA VAL A 89 -20.18 10.96 -8.72
C VAL A 89 -21.27 10.00 -9.18
N ASP A 90 -21.41 9.81 -10.50
CA ASP A 90 -22.43 8.93 -11.07
C ASP A 90 -22.23 7.46 -10.69
N ALA A 91 -20.97 7.05 -10.53
CA ALA A 91 -20.58 5.70 -10.11
C ALA A 91 -20.57 5.51 -8.58
N ASP A 92 -20.93 6.53 -7.78
CA ASP A 92 -20.77 6.54 -6.31
C ASP A 92 -19.36 6.11 -5.84
N ALA A 93 -18.34 6.46 -6.64
CA ALA A 93 -16.96 6.12 -6.37
C ALA A 93 -16.35 7.03 -5.29
N THR A 94 -15.37 6.50 -4.55
CA THR A 94 -14.66 7.27 -3.52
C THR A 94 -13.87 8.42 -4.13
N ARG A 95 -14.00 9.61 -3.55
CA ARG A 95 -13.33 10.85 -3.94
C ARG A 95 -12.70 11.53 -2.73
N ALA A 96 -11.66 12.34 -2.97
CA ALA A 96 -11.02 13.16 -1.92
C ALA A 96 -11.91 14.33 -1.50
N GLY A 97 -12.74 14.85 -2.41
CA GLY A 97 -13.71 15.89 -2.11
C GLY A 97 -13.39 17.25 -2.75
N PHE A 98 -12.42 17.30 -3.65
CA PHE A 98 -12.16 18.48 -4.46
C PHE A 98 -13.33 18.80 -5.40
N LYS A 99 -13.51 20.07 -5.71
CA LYS A 99 -14.64 20.58 -6.51
C LYS A 99 -14.21 20.87 -7.95
N GLU A 100 -15.18 20.88 -8.83
CA GLU A 100 -14.99 21.35 -10.20
C GLU A 100 -14.47 22.80 -10.23
N GLY A 101 -13.45 23.07 -11.05
CA GLY A 101 -12.78 24.35 -11.16
C GLY A 101 -11.75 24.65 -10.08
N GLU A 102 -11.57 23.74 -9.09
CA GLU A 102 -10.60 23.93 -8.03
C GLU A 102 -9.17 23.66 -8.51
N ASP A 103 -8.28 24.64 -8.30
CA ASP A 103 -6.84 24.50 -8.53
C ASP A 103 -6.18 23.80 -7.34
N VAL A 104 -5.89 22.51 -7.49
CA VAL A 104 -5.34 21.66 -6.43
C VAL A 104 -3.84 21.45 -6.63
N LYS A 105 -3.06 21.58 -5.56
CA LYS A 105 -1.62 21.25 -5.62
C LYS A 105 -1.40 19.76 -5.91
N ILE A 106 -0.37 19.47 -6.67
CA ILE A 106 0.01 18.11 -7.03
C ILE A 106 0.33 17.28 -5.77
N ILE A 107 0.95 17.87 -4.77
CA ILE A 107 1.20 17.19 -3.50
C ILE A 107 -0.12 16.83 -2.77
N ASP A 108 -1.11 17.70 -2.79
CA ASP A 108 -2.43 17.46 -2.19
C ASP A 108 -3.18 16.34 -2.91
N LEU A 109 -3.01 16.22 -4.25
CA LEU A 109 -3.54 15.10 -5.02
C LEU A 109 -2.92 13.77 -4.60
N LEU A 110 -1.62 13.71 -4.26
CA LEU A 110 -0.97 12.48 -3.76
C LEU A 110 -1.56 12.04 -2.42
N TYR A 111 -1.77 12.97 -1.49
CA TYR A 111 -2.45 12.67 -0.24
C TYR A 111 -3.91 12.29 -0.44
N GLY A 112 -4.63 12.98 -1.34
CA GLY A 112 -6.00 12.66 -1.73
C GLY A 112 -6.14 11.28 -2.40
N LEU A 113 -5.16 10.86 -3.19
CA LEU A 113 -5.08 9.53 -3.80
C LEU A 113 -5.04 8.42 -2.74
N ILE A 114 -4.21 8.58 -1.72
CA ILE A 114 -3.88 7.50 -0.77
C ILE A 114 -4.79 7.52 0.45
N LEU A 115 -4.92 8.65 1.17
CA LEU A 115 -5.57 8.68 2.47
C LEU A 115 -7.05 8.32 2.38
N PRO A 116 -7.92 9.12 1.73
CA PRO A 116 -9.33 8.79 1.54
C PRO A 116 -9.55 7.81 0.39
N SER A 117 -8.50 7.47 -0.37
CA SER A 117 -8.60 6.61 -1.56
C SER A 117 -9.29 7.29 -2.76
N GLY A 118 -9.04 8.59 -2.99
CA GLY A 118 -9.67 9.41 -4.02
C GLY A 118 -9.42 8.93 -5.46
N GLY A 119 -10.50 8.55 -6.15
CA GLY A 119 -10.46 8.25 -7.58
C GLY A 119 -10.27 9.51 -8.44
N ASP A 120 -10.81 10.65 -7.97
CA ASP A 120 -10.62 11.97 -8.56
C ASP A 120 -9.12 12.35 -8.61
N CYS A 121 -8.39 12.14 -7.53
CA CYS A 121 -6.96 12.37 -7.48
C CYS A 121 -6.17 11.42 -8.39
N ALA A 122 -6.62 10.17 -8.53
CA ALA A 122 -5.97 9.20 -9.40
C ALA A 122 -6.02 9.65 -10.87
N ILE A 123 -7.19 10.06 -11.34
CA ILE A 123 -7.39 10.55 -12.71
C ILE A 123 -6.68 11.90 -12.91
N ALA A 124 -6.80 12.84 -11.96
CA ALA A 124 -6.13 14.15 -12.04
C ALA A 124 -4.60 14.03 -12.16
N LEU A 125 -3.97 13.16 -11.36
CA LEU A 125 -2.53 12.88 -11.47
C LEU A 125 -2.17 12.27 -12.83
N ALA A 126 -2.99 11.36 -13.33
CA ALA A 126 -2.77 10.72 -14.61
C ALA A 126 -2.85 11.76 -15.76
N GLU A 127 -3.84 12.62 -15.75
CA GLU A 127 -3.98 13.70 -16.75
C GLU A 127 -2.84 14.72 -16.63
N TYR A 128 -2.46 15.12 -15.42
CA TYR A 128 -1.34 16.04 -15.22
C TYR A 128 -0.01 15.50 -15.78
N ILE A 129 0.26 14.19 -15.56
CA ILE A 129 1.54 13.57 -15.93
C ILE A 129 1.58 13.18 -17.41
N SER A 130 0.50 12.59 -17.92
CA SER A 130 0.48 11.90 -19.21
C SER A 130 -0.55 12.46 -20.20
N GLY A 131 -1.38 13.43 -19.77
CA GLY A 131 -2.45 14.02 -20.58
C GLY A 131 -3.74 13.18 -20.66
N SER A 132 -3.71 11.92 -20.18
CA SER A 132 -4.91 11.09 -20.02
C SER A 132 -4.64 9.90 -19.09
N GLU A 133 -5.72 9.33 -18.53
CA GLU A 133 -5.63 8.10 -17.74
C GLU A 133 -5.10 6.93 -18.57
N GLU A 134 -5.50 6.81 -19.84
CA GLU A 134 -5.05 5.75 -20.75
C GLU A 134 -3.52 5.78 -20.94
N GLU A 135 -2.92 6.94 -21.17
CA GLU A 135 -1.47 7.06 -21.32
C GLU A 135 -0.73 6.77 -20.00
N PHE A 136 -1.31 7.17 -18.87
CA PHE A 136 -0.74 6.86 -17.56
C PHE A 136 -0.78 5.35 -17.24
N VAL A 137 -1.85 4.66 -17.61
CA VAL A 137 -1.97 3.20 -17.46
C VAL A 137 -0.87 2.47 -18.26
N LYS A 138 -0.46 3.00 -19.41
CA LYS A 138 0.71 2.47 -20.15
C LYS A 138 1.99 2.59 -19.34
N LEU A 139 2.18 3.69 -18.59
CA LEU A 139 3.32 3.85 -17.67
C LEU A 139 3.24 2.86 -16.50
N MET A 140 2.04 2.61 -15.95
CA MET A 140 1.84 1.61 -14.89
C MET A 140 2.22 0.20 -15.38
N ASN A 141 1.77 -0.20 -16.57
CA ASN A 141 2.09 -1.51 -17.12
C ASN A 141 3.56 -1.63 -17.52
N LYS A 142 4.17 -0.55 -18.02
CA LYS A 142 5.62 -0.50 -18.22
C LYS A 142 6.38 -0.66 -16.89
N LYS A 143 5.91 -0.08 -15.80
CA LYS A 143 6.47 -0.29 -14.47
C LYS A 143 6.33 -1.75 -14.02
N CYS A 144 5.23 -2.44 -14.34
CA CYS A 144 5.11 -3.88 -14.10
C CYS A 144 6.22 -4.67 -14.83
N GLU A 145 6.47 -4.36 -16.10
CA GLU A 145 7.55 -4.99 -16.87
C GLU A 145 8.93 -4.70 -16.24
N GLU A 146 9.19 -3.44 -15.84
CA GLU A 146 10.44 -3.02 -15.17
C GLU A 146 10.67 -3.74 -13.84
N LEU A 147 9.61 -4.10 -13.12
CA LEU A 147 9.64 -4.79 -11.83
C LEU A 147 9.50 -6.32 -11.97
N GLY A 148 9.37 -6.86 -13.17
CA GLY A 148 9.22 -8.30 -13.41
C GLY A 148 7.88 -8.88 -12.95
N LEU A 149 6.81 -8.07 -12.91
CA LEU A 149 5.48 -8.47 -12.43
C LEU A 149 4.67 -9.14 -13.55
N GLU A 150 4.97 -10.41 -13.84
CA GLU A 150 4.35 -11.13 -14.96
C GLU A 150 2.86 -11.43 -14.77
N ASN A 151 2.37 -11.41 -13.52
CA ASN A 151 0.98 -11.75 -13.19
C ASN A 151 0.14 -10.52 -12.80
N THR A 152 0.61 -9.33 -13.17
CA THR A 152 -0.05 -8.06 -12.88
C THR A 152 -0.30 -7.27 -14.15
N HIS A 153 -1.50 -6.73 -14.28
CA HIS A 153 -1.88 -5.80 -15.33
C HIS A 153 -2.88 -4.79 -14.79
N PHE A 154 -2.70 -3.53 -15.14
CA PHE A 154 -3.60 -2.44 -14.78
C PHE A 154 -4.36 -1.93 -16.00
N SER A 155 -5.65 -1.66 -15.81
CA SER A 155 -6.53 -1.05 -16.82
C SER A 155 -7.02 0.34 -16.43
N ASN A 156 -6.82 0.73 -15.16
CA ASN A 156 -7.16 2.05 -14.65
C ASN A 156 -6.25 2.42 -13.45
N THR A 157 -6.31 3.69 -13.06
CA THR A 157 -5.48 4.24 -11.97
C THR A 157 -6.09 4.10 -10.58
N SER A 158 -7.39 3.83 -10.51
CA SER A 158 -8.16 3.88 -9.26
C SER A 158 -8.38 2.52 -8.60
N GLY A 159 -8.34 1.45 -9.39
CA GLY A 159 -8.69 0.10 -8.96
C GLY A 159 -10.19 -0.18 -8.99
N LEU A 160 -10.98 0.61 -9.71
CA LEU A 160 -12.35 0.24 -10.06
C LEU A 160 -12.33 -1.09 -10.83
N HIS A 161 -13.36 -1.90 -10.62
CA HIS A 161 -13.36 -3.24 -11.19
C HIS A 161 -13.29 -3.23 -12.71
N ASP A 162 -12.35 -4.01 -13.23
CA ASP A 162 -12.20 -4.40 -14.63
C ASP A 162 -11.50 -5.76 -14.65
N GLU A 163 -11.92 -6.68 -15.52
CA GLU A 163 -11.35 -8.02 -15.60
C GLU A 163 -9.85 -8.02 -15.96
N ASN A 164 -9.39 -6.93 -16.61
CA ASN A 164 -7.99 -6.71 -16.96
C ASN A 164 -7.21 -5.93 -15.89
N ASN A 165 -7.84 -5.51 -14.78
CA ASN A 165 -7.16 -4.90 -13.65
C ASN A 165 -6.93 -5.96 -12.57
N TYR A 166 -5.84 -6.70 -12.66
CA TYR A 166 -5.52 -7.83 -11.79
C TYR A 166 -4.07 -7.83 -11.32
N SER A 167 -3.83 -8.58 -10.25
CA SER A 167 -2.50 -8.79 -9.67
C SER A 167 -2.46 -10.12 -8.92
N THR A 168 -1.40 -10.35 -8.15
CA THR A 168 -1.29 -11.39 -7.12
C THR A 168 -0.91 -10.78 -5.77
N PRO A 169 -1.14 -11.45 -4.64
CA PRO A 169 -0.60 -10.99 -3.35
C PRO A 169 0.92 -10.78 -3.37
N ALA A 170 1.66 -11.66 -4.05
CA ALA A 170 3.11 -11.54 -4.19
C ALA A 170 3.53 -10.30 -4.98
N ASP A 171 2.91 -10.04 -6.14
CA ASP A 171 3.20 -8.87 -6.96
C ASP A 171 2.83 -7.57 -6.23
N MET A 172 1.70 -7.56 -5.52
CA MET A 172 1.31 -6.41 -4.69
C MET A 172 2.32 -6.13 -3.55
N ALA A 173 2.94 -7.18 -3.00
CA ALA A 173 4.00 -7.01 -2.00
C ALA A 173 5.26 -6.39 -2.64
N ILE A 174 5.63 -6.78 -3.86
CA ILE A 174 6.73 -6.15 -4.61
C ILE A 174 6.43 -4.67 -4.87
N ILE A 175 5.22 -4.34 -5.35
CA ILE A 175 4.82 -2.95 -5.59
C ILE A 175 4.92 -2.12 -4.30
N MET A 176 4.44 -2.67 -3.17
CA MET A 176 4.54 -1.99 -1.86
C MET A 176 5.99 -1.79 -1.44
N LYS A 177 6.87 -2.78 -1.66
CA LYS A 177 8.30 -2.68 -1.38
C LYS A 177 8.92 -1.49 -2.09
N TYR A 178 8.76 -1.39 -3.41
CA TYR A 178 9.31 -0.29 -4.20
C TYR A 178 8.69 1.07 -3.83
N ALA A 179 7.39 1.11 -3.53
CA ALA A 179 6.75 2.33 -3.04
C ALA A 179 7.37 2.79 -1.71
N MET A 180 7.67 1.86 -0.80
CA MET A 180 8.29 2.19 0.49
C MET A 180 9.78 2.58 0.39
N GLU A 181 10.45 2.26 -0.68
CA GLU A 181 11.81 2.74 -0.97
C GLU A 181 11.83 4.19 -1.45
N ASN A 182 10.77 4.63 -2.11
CA ASN A 182 10.64 6.03 -2.52
C ASN A 182 10.25 6.92 -1.32
N PRO A 183 11.03 7.95 -0.97
CA PRO A 183 10.78 8.77 0.23
C PRO A 183 9.41 9.46 0.22
N ILE A 184 8.94 9.95 -0.92
CA ILE A 184 7.64 10.65 -1.04
C ILE A 184 6.48 9.65 -0.93
N CYS A 185 6.57 8.52 -1.62
CA CYS A 185 5.56 7.48 -1.50
C CYS A 185 5.46 6.98 -0.06
N ARG A 186 6.61 6.75 0.60
CA ARG A 186 6.68 6.33 2.00
C ARG A 186 6.00 7.36 2.90
N GLU A 187 6.31 8.64 2.75
CA GLU A 187 5.70 9.71 3.56
C GLU A 187 4.18 9.70 3.42
N VAL A 188 3.66 9.68 2.19
CA VAL A 188 2.20 9.71 1.93
C VAL A 188 1.52 8.44 2.45
N LEU A 189 2.08 7.25 2.17
CA LEU A 189 1.53 5.96 2.61
C LEU A 189 1.56 5.77 4.14
N SER A 190 2.46 6.49 4.84
CA SER A 190 2.61 6.44 6.30
C SER A 190 1.84 7.54 7.03
N THR A 191 1.12 8.40 6.30
CA THR A 191 0.40 9.51 6.91
C THR A 191 -0.98 9.09 7.39
N TYR A 192 -1.28 9.41 8.67
CA TYR A 192 -2.61 9.18 9.26
C TYR A 192 -3.63 10.22 8.82
N LYS A 193 -3.26 11.50 8.88
CA LYS A 193 -4.11 12.66 8.60
C LYS A 193 -3.29 13.75 7.89
N TYR A 194 -3.89 14.36 6.89
CA TYR A 194 -3.33 15.50 6.17
C TYR A 194 -4.43 16.54 5.93
N THR A 195 -4.07 17.82 5.97
CA THR A 195 -4.99 18.92 5.58
C THR A 195 -4.43 19.59 4.34
N THR A 196 -5.21 19.62 3.26
CA THR A 196 -4.81 20.24 2.00
C THR A 196 -4.61 21.73 2.14
N GLU A 197 -3.94 22.35 1.19
CA GLU A 197 -3.93 23.81 1.11
C GLU A 197 -5.34 24.37 0.93
N LYS A 198 -5.49 25.63 1.34
CA LYS A 198 -6.74 26.38 1.21
C LYS A 198 -6.89 26.86 -0.21
N THR A 199 -8.08 26.68 -0.76
CA THR A 199 -8.50 27.16 -2.08
C THR A 199 -9.72 28.07 -1.95
N GLU A 200 -10.17 28.70 -3.02
CA GLU A 200 -11.43 29.48 -3.00
C GLU A 200 -12.62 28.56 -2.73
N GLU A 201 -12.58 27.33 -3.27
CA GLU A 201 -13.64 26.31 -3.13
C GLU A 201 -13.64 25.64 -1.77
N ASN A 202 -12.46 25.52 -1.13
CA ASN A 202 -12.26 24.93 0.18
C ASN A 202 -11.40 25.86 1.09
N PRO A 203 -12.02 26.94 1.64
CA PRO A 203 -11.28 27.98 2.39
C PRO A 203 -10.59 27.51 3.67
N GLU A 204 -10.99 26.36 4.21
CA GLU A 204 -10.35 25.75 5.38
C GLU A 204 -9.39 24.60 5.01
N GLY A 205 -9.30 24.26 3.72
CA GLY A 205 -8.68 23.03 3.23
C GLY A 205 -9.57 21.81 3.46
N ILE A 206 -9.14 20.65 2.97
CA ILE A 206 -9.85 19.38 3.17
C ILE A 206 -9.03 18.53 4.15
N GLU A 207 -9.66 18.04 5.21
CA GLU A 207 -9.05 17.06 6.11
C GLU A 207 -9.16 15.67 5.50
N LEU A 208 -8.02 15.08 5.15
CA LEU A 208 -7.91 13.74 4.57
C LEU A 208 -7.43 12.76 5.64
N PHE A 209 -8.10 11.63 5.76
CA PHE A 209 -7.75 10.58 6.72
C PHE A 209 -7.43 9.26 6.03
N SER A 210 -6.39 8.58 6.50
CA SER A 210 -6.08 7.24 6.03
C SER A 210 -7.20 6.26 6.36
N THR A 211 -7.74 5.62 5.33
CA THR A 211 -8.78 4.58 5.49
C THR A 211 -8.28 3.34 6.23
N MET A 212 -6.97 3.10 6.28
CA MET A 212 -6.35 2.05 7.06
C MET A 212 -6.17 2.46 8.51
N PHE A 213 -5.39 3.50 8.77
CA PHE A 213 -5.04 3.91 10.12
C PHE A 213 -6.25 4.33 10.97
N SER A 214 -7.26 4.96 10.37
CA SER A 214 -8.50 5.31 11.10
C SER A 214 -9.27 4.10 11.65
N ARG A 215 -9.00 2.89 11.11
CA ARG A 215 -9.58 1.64 11.59
C ARG A 215 -8.67 0.83 12.51
N MET A 216 -7.37 1.16 12.52
CA MET A 216 -6.37 0.47 13.35
C MET A 216 -6.21 1.10 14.73
N TYR A 217 -6.74 2.32 14.92
CA TYR A 217 -6.60 3.08 16.17
C TYR A 217 -7.05 2.26 17.40
N GLY A 218 -6.16 2.20 18.40
CA GLY A 218 -6.39 1.48 19.66
C GLY A 218 -6.20 -0.04 19.58
N ASN A 219 -5.72 -0.56 18.45
CA ASN A 219 -5.42 -1.98 18.25
C ASN A 219 -3.94 -2.10 17.86
N GLU A 220 -3.05 -2.05 18.84
CA GLU A 220 -1.61 -2.13 18.63
C GLU A 220 -1.16 -3.59 18.73
N VAL A 221 -0.22 -3.99 17.87
CA VAL A 221 0.47 -5.27 17.95
C VAL A 221 1.76 -5.06 18.74
N GLU A 222 1.95 -5.77 19.84
CA GLU A 222 3.10 -5.58 20.72
C GLU A 222 4.43 -5.78 19.97
N GLY A 223 5.28 -4.78 20.03
CA GLY A 223 6.61 -4.78 19.41
C GLY A 223 6.60 -4.70 17.88
N VAL A 224 5.47 -4.40 17.25
CA VAL A 224 5.35 -4.22 15.79
C VAL A 224 4.71 -2.88 15.48
N ASP A 225 5.39 -2.09 14.67
CA ASP A 225 4.87 -0.82 14.16
C ASP A 225 4.33 -1.01 12.73
N ILE A 226 3.01 -0.90 12.54
CA ILE A 226 2.40 -0.88 11.21
C ILE A 226 2.51 0.54 10.68
N VAL A 227 3.45 0.78 9.78
CA VAL A 227 3.89 2.13 9.41
C VAL A 227 3.29 2.66 8.12
N ALA A 228 2.78 1.79 7.24
CA ALA A 228 2.19 2.22 5.98
C ALA A 228 1.18 1.19 5.46
N GLY A 229 0.31 1.62 4.55
CA GLY A 229 -0.56 0.68 3.83
C GLY A 229 -1.70 1.33 3.06
N LYS A 230 -2.44 0.46 2.38
CA LYS A 230 -3.58 0.84 1.54
C LYS A 230 -4.69 -0.19 1.59
N THR A 231 -5.91 0.25 1.89
CA THR A 231 -7.12 -0.59 1.81
C THR A 231 -7.72 -0.57 0.40
N GLY A 232 -8.47 -1.61 0.06
CA GLY A 232 -9.25 -1.67 -1.17
C GLY A 232 -10.56 -2.43 -0.99
N TYR A 233 -11.55 -2.11 -1.81
CA TYR A 233 -12.80 -2.84 -1.89
C TYR A 233 -13.49 -2.62 -3.25
N THR A 234 -13.91 -3.69 -3.87
CA THR A 234 -15.00 -3.75 -4.85
C THR A 234 -15.80 -5.01 -4.56
N THR A 235 -16.97 -5.16 -5.15
CA THR A 235 -17.79 -6.37 -4.96
C THR A 235 -17.02 -7.62 -5.40
N GLU A 236 -16.27 -7.53 -6.49
CA GLU A 236 -15.53 -8.64 -7.10
C GLU A 236 -14.21 -8.95 -6.37
N ALA A 237 -13.57 -7.92 -5.80
CA ALA A 237 -12.31 -8.06 -5.08
C ALA A 237 -12.47 -8.52 -3.63
N GLY A 238 -13.66 -8.31 -3.05
CA GLY A 238 -13.81 -8.36 -1.59
C GLY A 238 -13.02 -7.26 -0.90
N ASN A 239 -12.79 -7.40 0.40
CA ASN A 239 -11.96 -6.45 1.15
C ASN A 239 -10.49 -6.82 1.01
N CYS A 240 -9.68 -5.83 0.62
CA CYS A 240 -8.25 -5.96 0.39
C CYS A 240 -7.46 -5.00 1.27
N LEU A 241 -6.25 -5.40 1.63
CA LEU A 241 -5.33 -4.56 2.37
C LEU A 241 -3.88 -4.97 2.07
N VAL A 242 -3.04 -4.01 1.73
CA VAL A 242 -1.59 -4.15 1.76
C VAL A 242 -1.04 -3.25 2.86
N SER A 243 -0.15 -3.80 3.68
CA SER A 243 0.49 -3.08 4.79
C SER A 243 1.97 -3.37 4.88
N TYR A 244 2.70 -2.40 5.39
CA TYR A 244 4.13 -2.48 5.69
C TYR A 244 4.32 -2.25 7.19
N ALA A 245 5.08 -3.12 7.83
CA ALA A 245 5.34 -3.04 9.27
C ALA A 245 6.83 -3.24 9.57
N THR A 246 7.26 -2.72 10.72
CA THR A 246 8.61 -2.91 11.25
C THR A 246 8.57 -3.59 12.62
N LYS A 247 9.58 -4.43 12.89
CA LYS A 247 9.85 -5.01 14.20
C LYS A 247 11.36 -4.97 14.43
N GLY A 248 11.80 -4.09 15.32
CA GLY A 248 13.23 -3.79 15.47
C GLY A 248 13.82 -3.23 14.17
N GLU A 249 14.89 -3.85 13.67
CA GLU A 249 15.53 -3.44 12.41
C GLU A 249 14.94 -4.12 11.16
N LYS A 250 13.99 -5.05 11.33
CA LYS A 250 13.39 -5.81 10.24
C LYS A 250 12.08 -5.21 9.77
N SER A 251 11.79 -5.42 8.50
CA SER A 251 10.58 -4.95 7.85
C SER A 251 9.81 -6.08 7.20
N TYR A 252 8.49 -5.96 7.18
CA TYR A 252 7.58 -7.00 6.70
C TYR A 252 6.48 -6.38 5.84
N ILE A 253 6.03 -7.12 4.84
CA ILE A 253 4.87 -6.74 4.02
C ILE A 253 3.82 -7.83 4.13
N CYS A 254 2.60 -7.42 4.46
CA CYS A 254 1.43 -8.27 4.47
C CYS A 254 0.44 -7.81 3.39
N VAL A 255 -0.03 -8.75 2.58
CA VAL A 255 -1.09 -8.50 1.60
C VAL A 255 -2.23 -9.47 1.85
N LEU A 256 -3.44 -8.93 1.97
CA LEU A 256 -4.69 -9.66 2.16
C LEU A 256 -5.67 -9.29 1.06
N ALA A 257 -6.39 -10.27 0.50
CA ALA A 257 -7.42 -10.03 -0.50
C ALA A 257 -8.61 -10.99 -0.33
N ASP A 258 -9.77 -10.59 -0.85
CA ASP A 258 -11.05 -11.28 -0.71
C ASP A 258 -11.41 -11.59 0.74
N GLY A 259 -11.26 -10.58 1.60
CA GLY A 259 -11.71 -10.61 2.98
C GLY A 259 -13.21 -10.34 3.11
N GLU A 260 -13.85 -10.97 4.08
CA GLU A 260 -15.30 -10.90 4.32
C GLU A 260 -15.79 -9.48 4.62
N SER A 261 -15.00 -8.70 5.36
CA SER A 261 -15.34 -7.31 5.69
C SER A 261 -14.09 -6.45 5.91
N LYS A 262 -14.29 -5.12 5.84
CA LYS A 262 -13.21 -4.16 6.11
C LYS A 262 -12.59 -4.32 7.50
N TRP A 263 -13.37 -4.75 8.50
CA TRP A 263 -12.87 -4.98 9.86
C TRP A 263 -12.11 -6.31 9.96
N LYS A 264 -12.58 -7.35 9.25
CA LYS A 264 -11.88 -8.63 9.20
C LYS A 264 -10.50 -8.48 8.57
N SER A 265 -10.37 -7.73 7.46
CA SER A 265 -9.04 -7.48 6.88
C SER A 265 -8.09 -6.74 7.84
N ILE A 266 -8.60 -5.84 8.68
CA ILE A 266 -7.80 -5.19 9.73
C ILE A 266 -7.38 -6.20 10.81
N TYR A 267 -8.31 -7.02 11.32
CA TYR A 267 -8.00 -8.02 12.35
C TYR A 267 -7.09 -9.14 11.83
N ASP A 268 -7.30 -9.58 10.58
CA ASP A 268 -6.40 -10.52 9.91
C ASP A 268 -4.96 -9.95 9.87
N THR A 269 -4.81 -8.65 9.57
CA THR A 269 -3.50 -7.97 9.53
C THR A 269 -2.81 -8.02 10.91
N PHE A 270 -3.55 -7.73 11.99
CA PHE A 270 -3.00 -7.83 13.34
C PHE A 270 -2.60 -9.26 13.68
N ALA A 271 -3.46 -10.24 13.41
CA ALA A 271 -3.18 -11.64 13.66
C ALA A 271 -1.94 -12.14 12.89
N VAL A 272 -1.78 -11.69 11.63
CA VAL A 272 -0.60 -12.00 10.82
C VAL A 272 0.66 -11.46 11.49
N TYR A 273 0.69 -10.18 11.86
CA TYR A 273 1.88 -9.58 12.47
C TYR A 273 2.16 -10.08 13.87
N GLU A 274 1.14 -10.35 14.67
CA GLU A 274 1.29 -10.89 16.03
C GLU A 274 1.83 -12.32 16.06
N LYS A 275 1.32 -13.19 15.16
CA LYS A 275 1.52 -14.64 15.27
C LYS A 275 2.57 -15.19 14.30
N TYR A 276 2.81 -14.52 13.17
CA TYR A 276 3.62 -15.07 12.08
C TYR A 276 4.97 -14.36 11.88
N ILE A 277 5.19 -13.16 12.43
CA ILE A 277 6.53 -12.57 12.42
C ILE A 277 7.45 -13.39 13.33
N PRO A 278 8.62 -13.85 12.84
CA PRO A 278 9.55 -14.62 13.64
C PRO A 278 9.96 -13.88 14.92
N PHE A 279 10.05 -14.61 16.04
CA PHE A 279 10.66 -14.09 17.27
C PHE A 279 12.16 -13.94 17.06
N ASP A 280 12.70 -12.75 17.24
CA ASP A 280 14.15 -12.57 17.38
C ASP A 280 14.58 -12.99 18.79
N VAL A 281 15.18 -14.17 18.90
CA VAL A 281 15.70 -14.71 20.17
C VAL A 281 16.80 -13.84 20.78
N THR A 282 17.30 -12.85 20.05
CA THR A 282 18.45 -12.01 20.48
C THR A 282 18.06 -10.75 21.26
N THR A 283 16.81 -10.31 21.21
CA THR A 283 16.36 -9.08 21.90
C THR A 283 15.58 -9.34 23.19
N ASP A 284 15.06 -10.55 23.42
CA ASP A 284 14.20 -10.84 24.58
C ASP A 284 14.96 -11.41 25.82
N ILE A 285 16.31 -11.49 25.79
CA ILE A 285 17.10 -12.03 26.92
C ILE A 285 17.63 -10.94 27.88
N SER A 286 17.30 -9.66 27.69
CA SER A 286 17.86 -8.60 28.52
C SER A 286 16.99 -8.13 29.70
N VAL A 287 15.94 -8.81 30.07
CA VAL A 287 15.09 -8.41 31.22
C VAL A 287 14.79 -9.63 32.14
N ASN A 288 15.78 -10.35 32.65
CA ASN A 288 15.61 -11.15 33.86
C ASN A 288 16.95 -11.68 34.35
N ASP A 289 17.85 -10.79 34.80
CA ASP A 289 18.90 -11.19 35.74
C ASP A 289 19.42 -9.98 36.53
N GLU A 290 18.57 -9.42 37.38
CA GLU A 290 19.01 -8.66 38.56
C GLU A 290 18.03 -8.91 39.70
N GLY A 291 18.45 -9.71 40.63
CA GLY A 291 17.75 -9.80 41.93
C GLY A 291 17.80 -11.10 42.65
N SER A 292 18.98 -11.69 42.85
CA SER A 292 19.21 -12.58 44.01
C SER A 292 20.23 -11.93 44.94
N ASP A 293 19.79 -10.93 45.71
CA ASP A 293 20.52 -10.51 46.90
C ASP A 293 20.30 -11.50 48.00
N GLU A 294 21.42 -12.10 48.40
CA GLU A 294 21.57 -12.95 49.60
C GLU A 294 21.15 -12.18 50.85
N ILE A 295 20.19 -12.68 51.56
CA ILE A 295 19.97 -12.31 52.97
C ILE A 295 20.92 -13.19 53.79
N SER A 296 22.05 -12.61 54.21
CA SER A 296 22.88 -13.18 55.27
C SER A 296 22.30 -12.76 56.64
N GLU A 297 21.97 -13.75 57.42
CA GLU A 297 21.70 -13.61 58.85
C GLU A 297 22.93 -13.01 59.59
N GLU A 298 22.71 -12.00 60.41
CA GLU A 298 23.23 -11.89 61.79
C GLU A 298 22.35 -10.90 62.60
#